data_9437b0267d56e91ef220a026c42046e1
#
_entry.id   9437b0267d56e91ef220a026c42046e1
#
_cell.length_a   1.000
_cell.length_b   1.000
_cell.length_c   1.000
_cell.angle_alpha   90.00
_cell.angle_beta   90.00
_cell.angle_gamma   90.00
#
_symmetry.space_group_name_H-M   'P 1'
#
loop_
_entity.id
_entity.type
_entity.pdbx_description
1 polymer ?
#
loop_
_entity_poly.entity_id
_entity_poly.type
_entity_poly.pdbx_seq_one_letter_code
_entity_poly.pdbx_strand_id
1 'polypeptide(L)'
;MKTNGCIYVFEPFRLDAGEHLLLRDGRVLPLTAKAFEILLALVENSSHTVSKDELMRRVWPDTCVEEVNLANNISLLRKVLGDVAGDGRYIQTVPRRGYRFVASVGELRPADGNAEIEVSGCPPMVDPMQGSQEPTGHGLENSPEKAVNWWAKAFRKRRPAIAVILLAIAVTALYVLKVNGRKPSDKNAPTPIKAIAVLPIRPVSAGSHDEMLEMGMTDALITRLSGIRGLAVRPLSAVLKYTDPQQDAVVAGHEQKVDAVVDGTIQRADNKIRITIQLWRTRDGASIWTDKFDEKLKDLFTVQDAIAERCVDALALQLTGEEKKQLTKHYTENQDAWQLYVQGRYFWNKRNGEDMKKALKCFQRAIDLDPNYAPAYAGLSDTYGFSGLFEMPFEVRIEKQEAAATRALKLDDTLAEAHATMAMFKWDIENDFCEGEKEFKRSLELNPNYPTAHHWYANFLSTFGRCDEGLAEIKRAQELDPESLIINATVGLQLCRCGRIDEAIEQLGRTLEMDSNFMTAHWFLGGAYLRKRMYEEALGELRRVFPPGKEGPDFAYAYAAMGRRAEALKLLGKLKKNDGLDSFDEASIYVALGDKRSCHCVP
;
A
#
# COMPACT_ATOMS: atom_id res chain seq x y z
N MET A 1 31.14 -18.82 -12.94
CA MET A 1 31.86 -19.77 -12.07
C MET A 1 30.83 -20.37 -11.14
N LYS A 2 30.69 -21.72 -11.14
CA LYS A 2 29.72 -22.42 -10.31
C LYS A 2 30.24 -22.47 -8.87
N THR A 3 29.65 -21.71 -7.96
CA THR A 3 29.85 -21.87 -6.52
C THR A 3 28.91 -22.96 -6.02
N ASN A 4 29.30 -24.22 -6.12
CA ASN A 4 28.57 -25.33 -5.54
C ASN A 4 28.75 -25.30 -4.01
N GLY A 5 27.71 -24.93 -3.26
CA GLY A 5 27.48 -25.41 -1.90
C GLY A 5 28.51 -25.02 -0.81
N CYS A 6 29.26 -23.93 -0.94
CA CYS A 6 30.15 -23.48 0.13
C CYS A 6 29.35 -22.81 1.26
N ILE A 7 29.64 -23.18 2.49
CA ILE A 7 29.08 -22.57 3.70
C ILE A 7 30.21 -21.81 4.39
N TYR A 8 30.00 -20.53 4.62
CA TYR A 8 30.93 -19.66 5.33
C TYR A 8 30.46 -19.48 6.78
N VAL A 9 31.38 -19.60 7.74
CA VAL A 9 31.09 -19.43 9.18
C VAL A 9 31.93 -18.30 9.72
N PHE A 10 31.27 -17.31 10.32
CA PHE A 10 31.87 -16.21 11.06
C PHE A 10 31.01 -15.92 12.30
N GLU A 11 31.45 -16.43 13.42
CA GLU A 11 30.63 -16.46 14.65
C GLU A 11 30.00 -15.11 15.03
N PRO A 12 28.69 -15.11 15.38
CA PRO A 12 27.76 -16.26 15.52
C PRO A 12 26.97 -16.60 14.23
N PHE A 13 27.47 -16.19 13.06
CA PHE A 13 26.76 -16.29 11.78
C PHE A 13 27.26 -17.45 10.92
N ARG A 14 26.32 -17.97 10.11
CA ARG A 14 26.57 -18.97 9.06
C ARG A 14 25.91 -18.49 7.76
N LEU A 15 26.69 -18.35 6.69
CA LEU A 15 26.25 -17.94 5.37
C LEU A 15 26.28 -19.14 4.44
N ASP A 16 25.12 -19.59 3.99
CA ASP A 16 24.97 -20.68 3.03
C ASP A 16 24.85 -20.09 1.62
N ALA A 17 25.89 -20.26 0.82
CA ALA A 17 25.93 -19.72 -0.55
C ALA A 17 25.07 -20.51 -1.53
N GLY A 18 24.75 -21.79 -1.23
CA GLY A 18 23.91 -22.64 -2.07
C GLY A 18 22.43 -22.34 -1.88
N GLU A 19 22.00 -22.21 -0.63
CA GLU A 19 20.60 -21.94 -0.28
C GLU A 19 20.26 -20.46 -0.15
N HIS A 20 21.24 -19.56 -0.35
CA HIS A 20 21.10 -18.11 -0.20
C HIS A 20 20.57 -17.68 1.18
N LEU A 21 21.06 -18.32 2.25
CA LEU A 21 20.60 -18.09 3.62
C LEU A 21 21.72 -17.53 4.50
N LEU A 22 21.38 -16.56 5.33
CA LEU A 22 22.20 -16.14 6.48
C LEU A 22 21.52 -16.62 7.76
N LEU A 23 22.26 -17.35 8.60
CA LEU A 23 21.76 -17.85 9.88
C LEU A 23 22.56 -17.23 11.04
N ARG A 24 21.90 -16.97 12.15
CA ARG A 24 22.52 -16.61 13.44
C ARG A 24 21.98 -17.56 14.51
N ASP A 25 22.86 -18.27 15.19
CA ASP A 25 22.48 -19.26 16.22
C ASP A 25 21.42 -20.26 15.73
N GLY A 26 21.50 -20.69 14.46
CA GLY A 26 20.56 -21.61 13.82
C GLY A 26 19.25 -20.99 13.35
N ARG A 27 19.03 -19.70 13.54
CA ARG A 27 17.84 -18.98 13.04
C ARG A 27 18.16 -18.23 11.75
N VAL A 28 17.28 -18.35 10.75
CA VAL A 28 17.42 -17.64 9.48
C VAL A 28 17.21 -16.14 9.70
N LEU A 29 18.16 -15.32 9.24
CA LEU A 29 18.03 -13.88 9.19
C LEU A 29 17.63 -13.46 7.77
N PRO A 30 16.54 -12.70 7.60
CA PRO A 30 16.09 -12.28 6.29
C PRO A 30 17.06 -11.24 5.69
N LEU A 31 17.54 -11.51 4.47
CA LEU A 31 18.31 -10.58 3.66
C LEU A 31 17.65 -10.46 2.28
N THR A 32 17.69 -9.24 1.74
CA THR A 32 17.35 -9.08 0.32
C THR A 32 18.38 -9.77 -0.56
N ALA A 33 17.99 -10.26 -1.75
CA ALA A 33 18.91 -10.92 -2.67
C ALA A 33 20.19 -10.09 -2.94
N LYS A 34 20.05 -8.77 -3.06
CA LYS A 34 21.17 -7.85 -3.30
C LYS A 34 22.08 -7.68 -2.07
N ALA A 35 21.49 -7.59 -0.88
CA ALA A 35 22.28 -7.56 0.36
C ALA A 35 23.02 -8.88 0.57
N PHE A 36 22.38 -10.01 0.28
CA PHE A 36 23.02 -11.32 0.35
C PHE A 36 24.22 -11.43 -0.59
N GLU A 37 24.07 -11.03 -1.86
CA GLU A 37 25.14 -11.02 -2.86
C GLU A 37 26.32 -10.10 -2.45
N ILE A 38 26.04 -8.95 -1.85
CA ILE A 38 27.09 -8.05 -1.32
C ILE A 38 27.81 -8.75 -0.16
N LEU A 39 27.07 -9.33 0.80
CA LEU A 39 27.67 -10.03 1.94
C LEU A 39 28.53 -11.20 1.47
N LEU A 40 28.03 -12.00 0.54
CA LEU A 40 28.75 -13.11 -0.06
C LEU A 40 30.05 -12.63 -0.73
N ALA A 41 29.99 -11.58 -1.53
CA ALA A 41 31.16 -10.99 -2.18
C ALA A 41 32.21 -10.51 -1.15
N LEU A 42 31.78 -9.93 -0.05
CA LEU A 42 32.66 -9.45 1.02
C LEU A 42 33.27 -10.61 1.83
N VAL A 43 32.49 -11.65 2.12
CA VAL A 43 32.91 -12.82 2.88
C VAL A 43 33.89 -13.69 2.07
N GLU A 44 33.62 -13.92 0.79
CA GLU A 44 34.53 -14.60 -0.14
C GLU A 44 35.91 -13.90 -0.28
N ASN A 45 35.91 -12.57 -0.12
CA ASN A 45 37.13 -11.74 -0.15
C ASN A 45 37.53 -11.26 1.25
N SER A 46 37.27 -12.08 2.29
CA SER A 46 37.56 -11.71 3.68
C SER A 46 39.00 -11.20 3.82
N SER A 47 39.19 -10.19 4.68
CA SER A 47 40.46 -9.50 4.92
C SER A 47 40.99 -8.65 3.74
N HIS A 48 40.40 -8.71 2.55
CA HIS A 48 40.75 -7.87 1.41
C HIS A 48 39.70 -6.76 1.21
N THR A 49 40.14 -5.65 0.63
CA THR A 49 39.22 -4.56 0.30
C THR A 49 38.61 -4.81 -1.08
N VAL A 50 37.30 -4.95 -1.14
CA VAL A 50 36.54 -5.01 -2.39
C VAL A 50 36.14 -3.59 -2.78
N SER A 51 36.45 -3.20 -4.01
CA SER A 51 36.14 -1.84 -4.47
C SER A 51 34.62 -1.66 -4.68
N LYS A 52 34.15 -0.41 -4.59
CA LYS A 52 32.75 -0.10 -4.87
C LYS A 52 32.34 -0.53 -6.29
N ASP A 53 33.18 -0.24 -7.28
CA ASP A 53 32.93 -0.59 -8.68
C ASP A 53 32.87 -2.12 -8.90
N GLU A 54 33.63 -2.89 -8.14
CA GLU A 54 33.61 -4.34 -8.21
C GLU A 54 32.34 -4.92 -7.62
N LEU A 55 31.89 -4.41 -6.44
CA LEU A 55 30.62 -4.78 -5.84
C LEU A 55 29.46 -4.40 -6.75
N MET A 56 29.48 -3.20 -7.33
CA MET A 56 28.44 -2.73 -8.24
C MET A 56 28.34 -3.62 -9.48
N ARG A 57 29.47 -3.93 -10.14
CA ARG A 57 29.49 -4.82 -11.32
C ARG A 57 29.04 -6.24 -11.00
N ARG A 58 29.38 -6.75 -9.82
CA ARG A 58 29.02 -8.11 -9.42
C ARG A 58 27.54 -8.26 -9.09
N VAL A 59 27.00 -7.29 -8.36
CA VAL A 59 25.63 -7.33 -7.82
C VAL A 59 24.60 -6.80 -8.81
N TRP A 60 24.99 -5.87 -9.70
CA TRP A 60 24.12 -5.25 -10.71
C TRP A 60 24.79 -5.24 -12.11
N PRO A 61 25.07 -6.43 -12.72
CA PRO A 61 25.82 -6.51 -13.97
C PRO A 61 25.14 -5.80 -15.15
N ASP A 62 23.80 -5.79 -15.18
CA ASP A 62 23.01 -5.30 -16.33
C ASP A 62 22.22 -4.01 -16.01
N THR A 63 22.47 -3.37 -14.87
CA THR A 63 21.70 -2.22 -14.44
C THR A 63 22.62 -1.09 -13.98
N CYS A 64 22.44 0.11 -14.55
CA CYS A 64 23.14 1.30 -14.06
C CYS A 64 22.50 1.75 -12.74
N VAL A 65 23.13 1.42 -11.63
CA VAL A 65 22.65 1.71 -10.26
C VAL A 65 23.59 2.72 -9.62
N GLU A 66 23.06 3.67 -8.85
CA GLU A 66 23.87 4.66 -8.14
C GLU A 66 24.57 4.03 -6.90
N GLU A 67 25.75 4.55 -6.54
CA GLU A 67 26.53 4.09 -5.37
C GLU A 67 25.75 4.15 -4.05
N VAL A 68 24.74 5.00 -3.94
CA VAL A 68 23.85 5.12 -2.79
C VAL A 68 23.14 3.79 -2.49
N ASN A 69 22.76 3.02 -3.50
CA ASN A 69 22.14 1.71 -3.30
C ASN A 69 23.11 0.70 -2.67
N LEU A 70 24.41 0.77 -3.02
CA LEU A 70 25.44 -0.03 -2.37
C LEU A 70 25.60 0.39 -0.90
N ALA A 71 25.68 1.70 -0.62
CA ALA A 71 25.82 2.23 0.73
C ALA A 71 24.64 1.85 1.64
N ASN A 72 23.40 1.92 1.12
CA ASN A 72 22.20 1.50 1.85
C ASN A 72 22.21 0.01 2.18
N ASN A 73 22.60 -0.86 1.24
CA ASN A 73 22.73 -2.29 1.49
C ASN A 73 23.85 -2.61 2.49
N ILE A 74 24.96 -1.88 2.48
CA ILE A 74 26.02 -2.01 3.49
C ILE A 74 25.52 -1.58 4.88
N SER A 75 24.75 -0.50 4.96
CA SER A 75 24.12 -0.06 6.21
C SER A 75 23.16 -1.12 6.75
N LEU A 76 22.32 -1.69 5.89
CA LEU A 76 21.43 -2.80 6.23
C LEU A 76 22.21 -4.01 6.76
N LEU A 77 23.29 -4.41 6.06
CA LEU A 77 24.13 -5.54 6.47
C LEU A 77 24.77 -5.31 7.85
N ARG A 78 25.27 -4.10 8.12
CA ARG A 78 25.81 -3.74 9.43
C ARG A 78 24.76 -3.89 10.53
N LYS A 79 23.55 -3.42 10.27
CA LYS A 79 22.44 -3.54 11.23
C LYS A 79 22.08 -5.01 11.50
N VAL A 80 21.96 -5.85 10.44
CA VAL A 80 21.64 -7.28 10.57
C VAL A 80 22.74 -8.04 11.30
N LEU A 81 23.99 -7.68 11.06
CA LEU A 81 25.15 -8.30 11.73
C LEU A 81 25.38 -7.75 13.16
N GLY A 82 24.65 -6.71 13.58
CA GLY A 82 24.83 -6.05 14.87
C GLY A 82 26.10 -5.22 14.94
N ASP A 83 26.57 -4.70 13.81
CA ASP A 83 27.76 -3.85 13.69
C ASP A 83 27.33 -2.40 13.93
N VAL A 84 27.36 -1.95 15.17
CA VAL A 84 26.93 -0.60 15.57
C VAL A 84 27.84 0.45 14.91
N ALA A 85 27.28 1.58 14.53
CA ALA A 85 27.98 2.63 13.79
C ALA A 85 29.32 3.03 14.46
N GLY A 86 30.43 2.69 13.80
CA GLY A 86 31.80 3.01 14.23
C GLY A 86 32.64 1.83 14.72
N ASP A 87 32.05 0.69 15.03
CA ASP A 87 32.76 -0.45 15.63
C ASP A 87 33.52 -1.29 14.59
N GLY A 88 33.06 -1.30 13.34
CA GLY A 88 33.70 -1.99 12.19
C GLY A 88 33.99 -3.48 12.45
N ARG A 89 33.15 -4.15 13.24
CA ARG A 89 33.36 -5.52 13.70
C ARG A 89 33.27 -6.56 12.60
N TYR A 90 32.40 -6.35 11.62
CA TYR A 90 32.21 -7.23 10.47
C TYR A 90 32.55 -6.53 9.16
N ILE A 91 32.01 -5.35 8.92
CA ILE A 91 32.18 -4.60 7.66
C ILE A 91 32.83 -3.25 7.95
N GLN A 92 34.08 -3.12 7.52
CA GLN A 92 34.84 -1.87 7.61
C GLN A 92 34.73 -1.08 6.31
N THR A 93 34.45 0.22 6.39
CA THR A 93 34.61 1.15 5.26
C THR A 93 36.08 1.51 5.09
N VAL A 94 36.63 1.29 3.88
CA VAL A 94 37.98 1.76 3.52
C VAL A 94 37.81 3.03 2.69
N PRO A 95 38.10 4.22 3.25
CA PRO A 95 37.85 5.49 2.59
C PRO A 95 38.42 5.53 1.16
N ARG A 96 37.61 5.99 0.20
CA ARG A 96 37.95 6.11 -1.22
C ARG A 96 38.27 4.80 -1.96
N ARG A 97 38.19 3.62 -1.31
CA ARG A 97 38.51 2.33 -1.93
C ARG A 97 37.31 1.37 -1.99
N GLY A 98 36.55 1.24 -0.93
CA GLY A 98 35.44 0.30 -0.87
C GLY A 98 35.16 -0.24 0.52
N TYR A 99 34.82 -1.52 0.60
CA TYR A 99 34.47 -2.19 1.85
C TYR A 99 35.34 -3.42 2.08
N ARG A 100 35.55 -3.77 3.35
CA ARG A 100 36.32 -4.94 3.76
C ARG A 100 35.56 -5.72 4.82
N PHE A 101 35.51 -7.05 4.67
CA PHE A 101 35.05 -7.93 5.73
C PHE A 101 36.23 -8.24 6.67
N VAL A 102 36.07 -7.94 7.98
CA VAL A 102 37.18 -8.00 8.93
C VAL A 102 37.10 -9.15 9.91
N ALA A 103 35.92 -9.78 10.09
CA ALA A 103 35.77 -10.95 10.92
C ALA A 103 36.46 -12.18 10.30
N SER A 104 36.96 -13.09 11.14
CA SER A 104 37.54 -14.37 10.70
C SER A 104 36.46 -15.24 10.06
N VAL A 105 36.70 -15.70 8.84
CA VAL A 105 35.77 -16.56 8.08
C VAL A 105 36.33 -17.95 7.97
N GLY A 106 35.57 -18.94 8.43
CA GLY A 106 35.83 -20.36 8.17
C GLY A 106 35.01 -20.84 6.97
N GLU A 107 35.59 -21.68 6.09
CA GLU A 107 34.91 -22.27 4.94
C GLU A 107 34.62 -23.74 5.22
N LEU A 108 33.36 -24.16 5.17
CA LEU A 108 32.91 -25.53 5.26
C LEU A 108 32.52 -26.00 3.86
N ARG A 109 33.27 -26.95 3.29
CA ARG A 109 32.87 -27.62 2.06
C ARG A 109 32.11 -28.90 2.43
N PRO A 110 30.96 -29.18 1.81
CA PRO A 110 30.31 -30.47 2.04
C PRO A 110 31.23 -31.58 1.56
N ALA A 111 31.82 -32.30 2.50
CA ALA A 111 32.40 -33.63 2.23
C ALA A 111 31.23 -34.62 2.19
N ASP A 112 31.22 -35.52 1.23
CA ASP A 112 30.23 -36.57 1.04
C ASP A 112 29.77 -37.22 2.35
N GLY A 113 28.47 -37.20 2.62
CA GLY A 113 27.82 -38.09 3.58
C GLY A 113 27.37 -37.45 4.91
N ASN A 114 26.07 -37.34 5.06
CA ASN A 114 25.27 -37.25 6.29
C ASN A 114 25.61 -36.19 7.36
N ALA A 115 24.85 -35.13 7.36
CA ALA A 115 24.43 -34.46 8.59
C ALA A 115 23.00 -33.92 8.35
N GLU A 116 22.02 -34.67 8.85
CA GLU A 116 20.64 -34.21 8.99
C GLU A 116 20.61 -33.01 9.95
N ILE A 117 20.05 -31.91 9.49
CA ILE A 117 19.69 -30.78 10.34
C ILE A 117 18.17 -30.72 10.34
N GLU A 118 17.56 -30.99 11.49
CA GLU A 118 16.16 -30.74 11.76
C GLU A 118 15.89 -29.22 11.60
N VAL A 119 15.16 -28.87 10.56
CA VAL A 119 14.60 -27.51 10.39
C VAL A 119 13.16 -27.57 10.82
N SER A 120 12.87 -27.00 11.98
CA SER A 120 11.50 -26.76 12.43
C SER A 120 10.94 -25.55 11.69
N GLY A 121 10.01 -25.79 10.79
CA GLY A 121 8.84 -24.98 10.46
C GLY A 121 8.99 -23.76 9.58
N CYS A 122 8.91 -23.94 8.25
CA CYS A 122 8.04 -23.15 7.37
C CYS A 122 7.91 -23.84 6.01
N PRO A 123 6.72 -23.95 5.40
CA PRO A 123 6.54 -24.67 4.14
C PRO A 123 7.03 -23.84 2.95
N PRO A 124 7.54 -24.50 1.88
CA PRO A 124 8.04 -23.81 0.71
C PRO A 124 6.91 -23.33 -0.20
N MET A 125 7.07 -22.12 -0.72
CA MET A 125 6.27 -21.60 -1.82
C MET A 125 6.62 -22.34 -3.10
N VAL A 126 5.60 -22.86 -3.78
CA VAL A 126 5.69 -23.57 -5.04
C VAL A 126 5.64 -22.55 -6.18
N ASP A 127 6.69 -22.50 -6.98
CA ASP A 127 6.71 -21.80 -8.27
C ASP A 127 6.05 -22.70 -9.36
N PRO A 128 5.18 -22.20 -10.20
CA PRO A 128 4.68 -22.91 -11.35
C PRO A 128 5.37 -22.41 -12.61
N MET A 129 6.30 -23.15 -13.16
CA MET A 129 6.54 -23.32 -14.60
C MET A 129 7.83 -24.07 -14.88
N GLN A 130 7.70 -25.26 -15.37
CA GLN A 130 8.55 -25.79 -16.45
C GLN A 130 7.95 -27.05 -17.08
N GLY A 131 7.67 -26.94 -18.28
CA GLY A 131 7.68 -27.62 -19.52
C GLY A 131 8.06 -29.12 -19.53
N SER A 132 7.12 -29.91 -20.02
CA SER A 132 7.26 -31.28 -20.42
C SER A 132 8.28 -31.45 -21.55
N GLN A 133 9.27 -32.29 -21.34
CA GLN A 133 10.05 -32.97 -22.41
C GLN A 133 9.69 -34.45 -22.45
N GLU A 134 9.37 -34.91 -23.65
CA GLU A 134 9.16 -36.30 -24.01
C GLU A 134 10.49 -37.09 -23.93
N PRO A 135 10.45 -38.37 -23.62
CA PRO A 135 11.57 -39.27 -23.90
C PRO A 135 11.33 -40.09 -25.17
N THR A 136 12.30 -40.01 -26.04
CA THR A 136 12.52 -40.88 -27.21
C THR A 136 13.05 -42.24 -26.81
N GLY A 137 12.61 -43.29 -27.51
CA GLY A 137 13.53 -44.30 -27.89
C GLY A 137 13.11 -45.79 -27.83
N HIS A 138 13.11 -46.42 -29.00
CA HIS A 138 13.35 -47.84 -29.35
C HIS A 138 12.25 -48.86 -28.99
N GLY A 139 11.59 -49.44 -29.88
CA GLY A 139 12.01 -50.21 -31.04
C GLY A 139 11.58 -51.68 -30.85
N LEU A 140 10.81 -52.24 -31.77
CA LEU A 140 10.98 -53.56 -32.33
C LEU A 140 9.79 -53.97 -33.19
N GLU A 141 10.16 -54.46 -34.34
CA GLU A 141 9.37 -55.03 -35.43
C GLU A 141 8.38 -56.10 -34.99
N ASN A 142 7.26 -56.16 -35.72
CA ASN A 142 6.88 -57.37 -36.52
C ASN A 142 5.57 -57.14 -37.26
N SER A 143 5.65 -57.25 -38.57
CA SER A 143 4.56 -57.52 -39.50
C SER A 143 4.07 -58.97 -39.35
N PRO A 144 2.85 -59.35 -39.74
CA PRO A 144 2.64 -59.67 -41.15
C PRO A 144 1.27 -59.33 -41.79
N GLU A 145 1.40 -59.14 -43.06
CA GLU A 145 0.50 -59.14 -44.17
C GLU A 145 -0.86 -59.88 -44.12
N LYS A 146 -1.77 -59.30 -44.93
CA LYS A 146 -2.84 -59.92 -45.73
C LYS A 146 -4.18 -60.11 -45.04
N ALA A 147 -5.08 -59.16 -45.37
CA ALA A 147 -6.41 -59.55 -45.87
C ALA A 147 -7.20 -58.35 -46.46
N VAL A 148 -7.39 -58.42 -47.73
CA VAL A 148 -8.60 -58.08 -48.52
C VAL A 148 -8.92 -56.62 -48.81
N ASN A 149 -8.40 -56.24 -49.93
CA ASN A 149 -8.79 -55.10 -50.78
C ASN A 149 -9.98 -55.44 -51.67
N TRP A 150 -11.22 -55.18 -51.31
CA TRP A 150 -12.30 -55.13 -52.28
C TRP A 150 -13.32 -53.97 -52.11
N TRP A 151 -13.29 -53.31 -51.00
CA TRP A 151 -14.16 -52.14 -50.70
C TRP A 151 -13.65 -50.83 -51.31
N ALA A 152 -12.43 -50.76 -51.79
CA ALA A 152 -11.78 -49.52 -52.22
C ALA A 152 -12.19 -49.03 -53.62
N LYS A 153 -12.93 -49.85 -54.44
CA LYS A 153 -13.31 -49.46 -55.83
C LYS A 153 -14.70 -48.82 -55.97
N ALA A 154 -15.60 -48.96 -54.98
CA ALA A 154 -16.98 -48.44 -55.10
C ALA A 154 -17.13 -46.97 -54.64
N PHE A 155 -16.17 -46.41 -53.93
CA PHE A 155 -16.30 -45.07 -53.37
C PHE A 155 -15.57 -43.93 -54.12
N ARG A 156 -14.90 -44.24 -55.22
CA ARG A 156 -14.00 -43.26 -55.86
C ARG A 156 -14.73 -42.18 -56.73
N LYS A 157 -16.03 -42.32 -57.00
CA LYS A 157 -16.82 -41.38 -57.88
C LYS A 157 -17.72 -40.43 -57.06
N ARG A 158 -17.89 -40.58 -55.73
CA ARG A 158 -18.80 -39.73 -54.95
C ARG A 158 -18.06 -38.86 -53.84
N ARG A 159 -16.74 -38.88 -53.84
CA ARG A 159 -15.92 -38.15 -52.86
C ARG A 159 -16.11 -36.63 -52.82
N PRO A 160 -16.31 -35.89 -53.93
CA PRO A 160 -16.51 -34.46 -53.83
C PRO A 160 -17.89 -34.06 -53.25
N ALA A 161 -18.94 -34.84 -53.50
CA ALA A 161 -20.29 -34.53 -53.02
C ALA A 161 -20.41 -34.78 -51.50
N ILE A 162 -19.80 -35.83 -50.98
CA ILE A 162 -19.83 -36.15 -49.54
C ILE A 162 -18.98 -35.13 -48.77
N ALA A 163 -17.84 -34.71 -49.31
CA ALA A 163 -16.99 -33.68 -48.68
C ALA A 163 -17.70 -32.32 -48.62
N VAL A 164 -18.45 -31.94 -49.64
CA VAL A 164 -19.24 -30.71 -49.67
C VAL A 164 -20.41 -30.76 -48.66
N ILE A 165 -21.07 -31.92 -48.54
CA ILE A 165 -22.15 -32.11 -47.55
C ILE A 165 -21.60 -32.08 -46.12
N LEU A 166 -20.47 -32.73 -45.85
CA LEU A 166 -19.83 -32.70 -44.53
C LEU A 166 -19.30 -31.28 -44.17
N LEU A 167 -18.78 -30.56 -45.16
CA LEU A 167 -18.39 -29.17 -44.98
C LEU A 167 -19.60 -28.25 -44.71
N ALA A 168 -20.69 -28.46 -45.44
CA ALA A 168 -21.94 -27.71 -45.22
C ALA A 168 -22.55 -28.02 -43.83
N ILE A 169 -22.50 -29.29 -43.39
CA ILE A 169 -22.94 -29.69 -42.03
C ILE A 169 -21.99 -29.09 -40.97
N ALA A 170 -20.68 -29.10 -41.18
CA ALA A 170 -19.73 -28.49 -40.28
C ALA A 170 -19.90 -26.95 -40.18
N VAL A 171 -20.14 -26.28 -41.32
CA VAL A 171 -20.40 -24.83 -41.35
C VAL A 171 -21.74 -24.49 -40.69
N THR A 172 -22.80 -25.29 -40.94
CA THR A 172 -24.09 -25.10 -40.26
C THR A 172 -24.00 -25.44 -38.77
N ALA A 173 -23.26 -26.47 -38.36
CA ALA A 173 -23.02 -26.77 -36.96
C ALA A 173 -22.21 -25.67 -36.26
N LEU A 174 -21.16 -25.13 -36.91
CA LEU A 174 -20.40 -23.98 -36.45
C LEU A 174 -21.25 -22.71 -36.38
N TYR A 175 -22.13 -22.50 -37.36
CA TYR A 175 -23.06 -21.38 -37.35
C TYR A 175 -24.10 -21.51 -36.24
N VAL A 176 -24.68 -22.70 -36.05
CA VAL A 176 -25.61 -23.01 -34.95
C VAL A 176 -24.93 -22.91 -33.58
N LEU A 177 -23.68 -23.39 -33.44
CA LEU A 177 -22.89 -23.22 -32.23
C LEU A 177 -22.55 -21.75 -31.97
N LYS A 178 -22.27 -20.95 -33.00
CA LYS A 178 -21.99 -19.52 -32.88
C LYS A 178 -23.26 -18.70 -32.63
N VAL A 179 -24.41 -19.12 -33.11
CA VAL A 179 -25.71 -18.47 -32.87
C VAL A 179 -26.29 -18.90 -31.52
N ASN A 180 -26.23 -20.21 -31.18
CA ASN A 180 -26.67 -20.70 -29.85
C ASN A 180 -25.65 -20.46 -28.72
N GLY A 181 -24.38 -20.26 -29.06
CA GLY A 181 -23.35 -19.82 -28.09
C GLY A 181 -23.44 -18.34 -27.70
N ARG A 182 -24.21 -17.54 -28.46
CA ARG A 182 -24.70 -16.27 -27.97
C ARG A 182 -25.94 -16.57 -27.11
N LYS A 183 -25.74 -16.97 -25.85
CA LYS A 183 -26.76 -16.74 -24.82
C LYS A 183 -27.22 -15.31 -25.02
N PRO A 184 -28.52 -15.01 -25.20
CA PRO A 184 -28.98 -13.64 -25.12
C PRO A 184 -28.41 -13.14 -23.81
N SER A 185 -27.61 -12.08 -23.88
CA SER A 185 -27.22 -11.33 -22.69
C SER A 185 -28.56 -10.94 -22.10
N ASP A 186 -28.92 -11.61 -21.02
CA ASP A 186 -30.11 -11.28 -20.26
C ASP A 186 -29.82 -9.90 -19.69
N LYS A 187 -30.28 -8.85 -20.40
CA LYS A 187 -30.10 -7.46 -19.99
C LYS A 187 -30.72 -7.19 -18.61
N ASN A 188 -31.41 -8.20 -18.07
CA ASN A 188 -32.07 -8.19 -16.78
C ASN A 188 -31.39 -9.10 -15.72
N ALA A 189 -30.28 -9.78 -16.04
CA ALA A 189 -29.51 -10.42 -14.98
C ALA A 189 -29.01 -9.32 -14.03
N PRO A 190 -29.28 -9.39 -12.73
CA PRO A 190 -28.79 -8.41 -11.79
C PRO A 190 -27.25 -8.41 -11.83
N THR A 191 -26.67 -7.34 -12.35
CA THR A 191 -25.21 -7.15 -12.30
C THR A 191 -24.83 -7.16 -10.83
N PRO A 192 -23.85 -7.97 -10.40
CA PRO A 192 -23.43 -8.00 -9.01
C PRO A 192 -22.96 -6.62 -8.58
N ILE A 193 -23.46 -6.14 -7.46
CA ILE A 193 -23.06 -4.87 -6.85
C ILE A 193 -21.68 -5.09 -6.24
N LYS A 194 -20.70 -4.33 -6.69
CA LYS A 194 -19.29 -4.42 -6.26
C LYS A 194 -18.81 -3.17 -5.54
N ALA A 195 -19.50 -2.05 -5.72
CA ALA A 195 -19.15 -0.78 -5.10
C ALA A 195 -20.40 -0.09 -4.55
N ILE A 196 -20.31 0.40 -3.31
CA ILE A 196 -21.38 1.15 -2.67
C ILE A 196 -20.87 2.44 -2.02
N ALA A 197 -21.77 3.40 -1.87
CA ALA A 197 -21.59 4.58 -1.03
C ALA A 197 -22.68 4.61 0.04
N VAL A 198 -22.32 4.93 1.27
CA VAL A 198 -23.28 5.24 2.35
C VAL A 198 -23.27 6.76 2.50
N LEU A 199 -24.35 7.43 2.09
CA LEU A 199 -24.46 8.88 2.19
C LEU A 199 -24.68 9.29 3.65
N PRO A 200 -24.32 10.54 4.02
CA PRO A 200 -24.62 11.08 5.33
C PRO A 200 -26.11 10.91 5.67
N ILE A 201 -26.39 10.27 6.81
CA ILE A 201 -27.75 10.12 7.30
C ILE A 201 -28.25 11.49 7.71
N ARG A 202 -29.36 11.96 7.11
CA ARG A 202 -29.84 13.34 7.22
C ARG A 202 -30.96 13.49 8.22
N PRO A 203 -31.05 14.64 8.94
CA PRO A 203 -32.18 14.88 9.83
C PRO A 203 -33.46 15.13 9.02
N VAL A 204 -34.61 14.61 9.49
CA VAL A 204 -35.91 14.86 8.86
C VAL A 204 -36.37 16.30 9.04
N SER A 205 -35.96 16.97 10.12
CA SER A 205 -36.30 18.38 10.39
C SER A 205 -35.09 19.14 10.94
N ALA A 206 -34.96 20.40 10.60
CA ALA A 206 -33.87 21.25 11.04
C ALA A 206 -33.73 21.37 12.57
N GLY A 207 -34.81 21.17 13.32
CA GLY A 207 -34.80 21.19 14.79
C GLY A 207 -34.29 19.92 15.45
N SER A 208 -34.06 18.84 14.68
CA SER A 208 -33.54 17.55 15.17
C SER A 208 -32.11 17.27 14.68
N HIS A 209 -31.40 18.28 14.19
CA HIS A 209 -30.05 18.17 13.67
C HIS A 209 -29.05 17.86 14.80
N ASP A 210 -28.43 16.70 14.74
CA ASP A 210 -27.34 16.26 15.59
C ASP A 210 -26.22 15.73 14.68
N GLU A 211 -25.36 16.66 14.23
CA GLU A 211 -24.30 16.40 13.25
C GLU A 211 -23.41 15.23 13.66
N MET A 212 -23.14 15.06 14.97
CA MET A 212 -22.29 14.00 15.47
C MET A 212 -22.97 12.62 15.37
N LEU A 213 -24.26 12.57 15.66
CA LEU A 213 -25.05 11.34 15.54
C LEU A 213 -25.21 10.94 14.07
N GLU A 214 -25.50 11.88 13.21
CA GLU A 214 -25.69 11.68 11.77
C GLU A 214 -24.40 11.19 11.10
N MET A 215 -23.29 11.86 11.38
CA MET A 215 -21.97 11.48 10.89
C MET A 215 -21.50 10.14 11.46
N GLY A 216 -21.72 9.92 12.76
CA GLY A 216 -21.33 8.70 13.43
C GLY A 216 -22.08 7.48 12.91
N MET A 217 -23.36 7.60 12.65
CA MET A 217 -24.15 6.52 12.02
C MET A 217 -23.60 6.17 10.63
N THR A 218 -23.30 7.19 9.84
CA THR A 218 -22.72 7.02 8.50
C THR A 218 -21.38 6.31 8.57
N ASP A 219 -20.45 6.77 9.43
CA ASP A 219 -19.13 6.17 9.62
C ASP A 219 -19.20 4.74 10.12
N ALA A 220 -20.10 4.45 11.06
CA ALA A 220 -20.30 3.10 11.58
C ALA A 220 -20.75 2.11 10.49
N LEU A 221 -21.68 2.51 9.62
CA LEU A 221 -22.13 1.69 8.50
C LEU A 221 -21.02 1.48 7.47
N ILE A 222 -20.28 2.54 7.14
CA ILE A 222 -19.11 2.46 6.25
C ILE A 222 -18.09 1.47 6.82
N THR A 223 -17.72 1.61 8.08
CA THR A 223 -16.73 0.75 8.76
C THR A 223 -17.13 -0.72 8.73
N ARG A 224 -18.39 -1.02 9.09
CA ARG A 224 -18.91 -2.40 9.09
C ARG A 224 -18.91 -3.03 7.70
N LEU A 225 -19.39 -2.29 6.70
CA LEU A 225 -19.50 -2.80 5.34
C LEU A 225 -18.13 -2.88 4.63
N SER A 226 -17.14 -2.06 5.02
CA SER A 226 -15.81 -2.06 4.44
C SER A 226 -15.01 -3.35 4.67
N GLY A 227 -15.30 -4.08 5.75
CA GLY A 227 -14.69 -5.38 6.03
C GLY A 227 -15.13 -6.51 5.10
N ILE A 228 -16.15 -6.31 4.25
CA ILE A 228 -16.69 -7.33 3.36
C ILE A 228 -15.83 -7.43 2.09
N ARG A 229 -15.26 -8.61 1.87
CA ARG A 229 -14.44 -8.87 0.68
C ARG A 229 -15.27 -8.79 -0.59
N GLY A 230 -14.72 -8.13 -1.61
CA GLY A 230 -15.39 -7.97 -2.90
C GLY A 230 -16.45 -6.86 -2.97
N LEU A 231 -16.68 -6.13 -1.88
CA LEU A 231 -17.54 -4.95 -1.83
C LEU A 231 -16.70 -3.71 -1.54
N ALA A 232 -16.45 -2.86 -2.53
CA ALA A 232 -15.78 -1.58 -2.33
C ALA A 232 -16.75 -0.58 -1.69
N VAL A 233 -16.44 -0.09 -0.51
CA VAL A 233 -17.25 0.91 0.21
C VAL A 233 -16.54 2.24 0.18
N ARG A 234 -17.23 3.32 -0.24
CA ARG A 234 -16.65 4.66 -0.22
C ARG A 234 -16.43 5.12 1.22
N PRO A 235 -15.24 5.66 1.55
CA PRO A 235 -14.97 6.14 2.90
C PRO A 235 -15.78 7.40 3.22
N LEU A 236 -15.84 7.74 4.51
CA LEU A 236 -16.58 8.91 4.98
C LEU A 236 -16.14 10.21 4.29
N SER A 237 -14.84 10.39 4.05
CA SER A 237 -14.27 11.55 3.35
C SER A 237 -14.89 11.82 1.97
N ALA A 238 -15.20 10.74 1.23
CA ALA A 238 -15.76 10.82 -0.12
C ALA A 238 -17.23 11.24 -0.13
N VAL A 239 -17.96 11.01 0.96
CA VAL A 239 -19.42 11.21 1.01
C VAL A 239 -19.84 12.42 1.83
N LEU A 240 -18.96 13.05 2.60
CA LEU A 240 -19.27 14.19 3.47
C LEU A 240 -19.84 15.41 2.73
N LYS A 241 -19.60 15.57 1.44
CA LYS A 241 -20.17 16.66 0.63
C LYS A 241 -21.67 16.52 0.37
N TYR A 242 -22.26 15.34 0.58
CA TYR A 242 -23.67 15.05 0.28
C TYR A 242 -24.58 15.25 1.50
N THR A 243 -24.46 16.40 2.15
CA THR A 243 -25.27 16.76 3.34
C THR A 243 -26.53 17.56 3.00
N ASP A 244 -26.69 17.99 1.75
CA ASP A 244 -27.88 18.73 1.33
C ASP A 244 -29.14 17.87 1.50
N PRO A 245 -30.18 18.33 2.22
CA PRO A 245 -31.44 17.60 2.36
C PRO A 245 -32.13 17.25 1.02
N GLN A 246 -31.85 18.00 -0.04
CA GLN A 246 -32.41 17.78 -1.38
C GLN A 246 -31.49 16.96 -2.30
N GLN A 247 -30.36 16.44 -1.77
CA GLN A 247 -29.42 15.65 -2.55
C GLN A 247 -30.11 14.38 -3.09
N ASP A 248 -30.00 14.19 -4.41
CA ASP A 248 -30.45 12.96 -5.07
C ASP A 248 -29.37 11.87 -4.86
N ALA A 249 -29.79 10.76 -4.21
CA ALA A 249 -28.92 9.64 -3.90
C ALA A 249 -28.36 8.96 -5.16
N VAL A 250 -29.13 8.89 -6.25
CA VAL A 250 -28.72 8.27 -7.49
C VAL A 250 -27.68 9.12 -8.21
N VAL A 251 -27.86 10.45 -8.18
CA VAL A 251 -26.87 11.41 -8.70
C VAL A 251 -25.56 11.29 -7.93
N ALA A 252 -25.62 11.26 -6.59
CA ALA A 252 -24.44 11.02 -5.77
C ALA A 252 -23.74 9.70 -6.10
N GLY A 253 -24.52 8.64 -6.34
CA GLY A 253 -23.99 7.33 -6.75
C GLY A 253 -23.25 7.38 -8.09
N HIS A 254 -23.76 8.12 -9.06
CA HIS A 254 -23.08 8.33 -10.34
C HIS A 254 -21.77 9.10 -10.19
N GLU A 255 -21.76 10.17 -9.39
CA GLU A 255 -20.56 10.95 -9.10
C GLU A 255 -19.49 10.09 -8.41
N GLN A 256 -19.90 9.28 -7.42
CA GLN A 256 -19.02 8.37 -6.68
C GLN A 256 -18.65 7.11 -7.46
N LYS A 257 -19.20 6.93 -8.67
CA LYS A 257 -18.97 5.75 -9.54
C LYS A 257 -19.19 4.44 -8.78
N VAL A 258 -20.32 4.33 -8.08
CA VAL A 258 -20.73 3.15 -7.33
C VAL A 258 -21.96 2.49 -7.97
N ASP A 259 -22.14 1.19 -7.71
CA ASP A 259 -23.25 0.41 -8.24
C ASP A 259 -24.55 0.64 -7.47
N ALA A 260 -24.43 0.95 -6.17
CA ALA A 260 -25.56 1.23 -5.30
C ALA A 260 -25.23 2.27 -4.22
N VAL A 261 -26.27 2.90 -3.69
CA VAL A 261 -26.18 3.93 -2.66
C VAL A 261 -27.11 3.60 -1.52
N VAL A 262 -26.57 3.63 -0.31
CA VAL A 262 -27.34 3.64 0.92
C VAL A 262 -27.61 5.09 1.28
N ASP A 263 -28.88 5.46 1.31
CA ASP A 263 -29.36 6.79 1.72
C ASP A 263 -30.25 6.66 2.95
N GLY A 264 -30.25 7.64 3.83
CA GLY A 264 -31.03 7.54 5.04
C GLY A 264 -31.42 8.87 5.68
N THR A 265 -32.46 8.78 6.48
CA THR A 265 -32.90 9.90 7.31
C THR A 265 -33.07 9.47 8.76
N ILE A 266 -32.77 10.40 9.68
CA ILE A 266 -32.93 10.20 11.12
C ILE A 266 -33.90 11.23 11.68
N GLN A 267 -34.79 10.77 12.52
CA GLN A 267 -35.68 11.61 13.32
C GLN A 267 -35.49 11.25 14.79
N ARG A 268 -35.24 12.26 15.62
CA ARG A 268 -35.14 12.11 17.08
C ARG A 268 -36.33 12.76 17.75
N ALA A 269 -36.92 12.07 18.69
CA ALA A 269 -37.95 12.59 19.57
C ALA A 269 -37.70 12.06 20.98
N ASP A 270 -37.32 12.92 21.91
CA ASP A 270 -36.94 12.58 23.29
C ASP A 270 -35.84 11.51 23.32
N ASN A 271 -36.17 10.34 23.86
CA ASN A 271 -35.28 9.17 23.98
C ASN A 271 -35.50 8.12 22.88
N LYS A 272 -36.18 8.48 21.79
CA LYS A 272 -36.45 7.60 20.65
C LYS A 272 -35.82 8.14 19.40
N ILE A 273 -35.34 7.23 18.57
CA ILE A 273 -34.86 7.52 17.23
C ILE A 273 -35.66 6.71 16.22
N ARG A 274 -35.98 7.33 15.11
CA ARG A 274 -36.47 6.66 13.90
C ARG A 274 -35.48 6.87 12.80
N ILE A 275 -34.97 5.77 12.23
CA ILE A 275 -34.06 5.79 11.11
C ILE A 275 -34.75 5.12 9.93
N THR A 276 -34.82 5.81 8.80
CA THR A 276 -35.30 5.24 7.55
C THR A 276 -34.11 5.12 6.62
N ILE A 277 -33.85 3.90 6.12
CA ILE A 277 -32.76 3.59 5.21
C ILE A 277 -33.35 3.10 3.88
N GLN A 278 -32.73 3.53 2.79
CA GLN A 278 -33.05 3.12 1.43
C GLN A 278 -31.77 2.72 0.70
N LEU A 279 -31.80 1.61 -0.01
CA LEU A 279 -30.73 1.15 -0.88
C LEU A 279 -31.17 1.34 -2.33
N TRP A 280 -30.49 2.19 -3.04
CA TRP A 280 -30.78 2.55 -4.43
C TRP A 280 -29.76 1.92 -5.37
N ARG A 281 -30.21 1.38 -6.49
CA ARG A 281 -29.31 0.97 -7.59
C ARG A 281 -28.99 2.18 -8.43
N THR A 282 -27.71 2.51 -8.58
CA THR A 282 -27.27 3.73 -9.30
C THR A 282 -27.64 3.70 -10.79
N ARG A 283 -27.51 2.55 -11.44
CA ARG A 283 -27.71 2.41 -12.89
C ARG A 283 -29.10 2.81 -13.42
N ASP A 284 -30.13 2.50 -12.68
CA ASP A 284 -31.54 2.64 -13.09
C ASP A 284 -32.42 3.38 -12.08
N GLY A 285 -31.85 3.81 -10.98
CA GLY A 285 -32.58 4.49 -9.92
C GLY A 285 -33.61 3.61 -9.18
N ALA A 286 -33.51 2.29 -9.34
CA ALA A 286 -34.45 1.38 -8.70
C ALA A 286 -34.13 1.26 -7.21
N SER A 287 -35.15 1.34 -6.35
CA SER A 287 -35.03 0.99 -4.94
C SER A 287 -34.87 -0.53 -4.81
N ILE A 288 -33.74 -0.97 -4.27
CA ILE A 288 -33.46 -2.37 -4.00
C ILE A 288 -34.16 -2.79 -2.69
N TRP A 289 -34.07 -1.91 -1.69
CA TRP A 289 -34.59 -2.15 -0.35
C TRP A 289 -34.88 -0.84 0.37
N THR A 290 -35.89 -0.87 1.24
CA THR A 290 -36.24 0.24 2.15
C THR A 290 -36.75 -0.35 3.45
N ASP A 291 -36.27 0.18 4.57
CA ASP A 291 -36.72 -0.23 5.90
C ASP A 291 -36.74 0.93 6.90
N LYS A 292 -37.42 0.74 8.02
CA LYS A 292 -37.53 1.71 9.11
C LYS A 292 -37.21 1.05 10.44
N PHE A 293 -36.38 1.70 11.23
CA PHE A 293 -35.95 1.24 12.55
C PHE A 293 -36.44 2.24 13.59
N ASP A 294 -37.27 1.79 14.51
CA ASP A 294 -37.82 2.59 15.62
C ASP A 294 -37.27 2.05 16.94
N GLU A 295 -36.28 2.73 17.53
CA GLU A 295 -35.57 2.25 18.71
C GLU A 295 -35.35 3.37 19.74
N LYS A 296 -34.86 3.00 20.90
CA LYS A 296 -34.39 3.96 21.90
C LYS A 296 -32.98 4.41 21.55
N LEU A 297 -32.65 5.65 21.86
CA LEU A 297 -31.31 6.21 21.58
C LEU A 297 -30.16 5.38 22.19
N LYS A 298 -30.38 4.77 23.36
CA LYS A 298 -29.41 3.86 24.00
C LYS A 298 -29.14 2.57 23.23
N ASP A 299 -30.06 2.17 22.35
CA ASP A 299 -29.98 0.93 21.57
C ASP A 299 -29.38 1.21 20.14
N LEU A 300 -28.66 2.35 19.98
CA LEU A 300 -28.15 2.84 18.70
C LEU A 300 -27.23 1.82 18.00
N PHE A 301 -26.37 1.12 18.75
CA PHE A 301 -25.48 0.10 18.20
C PHE A 301 -26.24 -1.09 17.62
N THR A 302 -27.31 -1.52 18.28
CA THR A 302 -28.22 -2.58 17.79
C THR A 302 -28.87 -2.17 16.45
N VAL A 303 -29.22 -0.89 16.30
CA VAL A 303 -29.77 -0.38 15.03
C VAL A 303 -28.72 -0.39 13.94
N GLN A 304 -27.48 0.01 14.24
CA GLN A 304 -26.37 -0.05 13.27
C GLN A 304 -26.14 -1.47 12.77
N ASP A 305 -26.17 -2.48 13.65
CA ASP A 305 -26.03 -3.89 13.28
C ASP A 305 -27.17 -4.35 12.37
N ALA A 306 -28.40 -4.05 12.76
CA ALA A 306 -29.58 -4.43 12.00
C ALA A 306 -29.57 -3.80 10.59
N ILE A 307 -29.16 -2.54 10.46
CA ILE A 307 -29.03 -1.87 9.16
C ILE A 307 -27.93 -2.56 8.32
N ALA A 308 -26.76 -2.83 8.90
CA ALA A 308 -25.65 -3.46 8.19
C ALA A 308 -26.03 -4.88 7.71
N GLU A 309 -26.65 -5.70 8.55
CA GLU A 309 -27.14 -7.04 8.19
C GLU A 309 -28.17 -6.96 7.05
N ARG A 310 -29.14 -6.05 7.14
CA ARG A 310 -30.15 -5.85 6.09
C ARG A 310 -29.53 -5.39 4.77
N CYS A 311 -28.53 -4.53 4.80
CA CYS A 311 -27.79 -4.12 3.59
C CYS A 311 -27.13 -5.34 2.94
N VAL A 312 -26.46 -6.20 3.72
CA VAL A 312 -25.82 -7.43 3.23
C VAL A 312 -26.82 -8.37 2.59
N ASP A 313 -27.97 -8.61 3.26
CA ASP A 313 -29.05 -9.45 2.74
C ASP A 313 -29.62 -8.90 1.43
N ALA A 314 -29.88 -7.57 1.38
CA ALA A 314 -30.40 -6.90 0.18
C ALA A 314 -29.44 -6.92 -1.00
N LEU A 315 -28.13 -6.92 -0.72
CA LEU A 315 -27.07 -7.06 -1.71
C LEU A 315 -26.81 -8.52 -2.10
N ALA A 316 -27.49 -9.49 -1.47
CA ALA A 316 -27.31 -10.93 -1.67
C ALA A 316 -25.85 -11.41 -1.53
N LEU A 317 -25.11 -10.81 -0.58
CA LEU A 317 -23.71 -11.13 -0.34
C LEU A 317 -23.58 -12.39 0.51
N GLN A 318 -22.62 -13.26 0.14
CA GLN A 318 -22.29 -14.46 0.90
C GLN A 318 -21.11 -14.15 1.83
N LEU A 319 -21.39 -13.95 3.11
CA LEU A 319 -20.36 -13.66 4.10
C LEU A 319 -19.73 -14.93 4.67
N THR A 320 -18.43 -14.90 4.88
CA THR A 320 -17.71 -15.88 5.69
C THR A 320 -18.07 -15.74 7.17
N GLY A 321 -17.73 -16.75 7.99
CA GLY A 321 -17.96 -16.67 9.44
C GLY A 321 -17.20 -15.53 10.12
N GLU A 322 -16.02 -15.16 9.61
CA GLU A 322 -15.23 -14.04 10.10
C GLU A 322 -15.83 -12.70 9.70
N GLU A 323 -16.26 -12.53 8.44
CA GLU A 323 -16.93 -11.32 7.99
C GLU A 323 -18.23 -11.05 8.76
N LYS A 324 -19.00 -12.11 9.10
CA LYS A 324 -20.17 -11.97 9.97
C LYS A 324 -19.82 -11.46 11.36
N LYS A 325 -18.74 -11.97 11.96
CA LYS A 325 -18.26 -11.50 13.27
C LYS A 325 -17.81 -10.03 13.21
N GLN A 326 -17.11 -9.63 12.14
CA GLN A 326 -16.67 -8.25 11.97
C GLN A 326 -17.86 -7.30 11.74
N LEU A 327 -18.87 -7.74 10.98
CA LEU A 327 -20.07 -6.94 10.70
C LEU A 327 -20.80 -6.50 11.96
N THR A 328 -20.85 -7.37 12.99
CA THR A 328 -21.54 -7.14 14.27
C THR A 328 -20.60 -6.82 15.43
N LYS A 329 -19.32 -6.53 15.12
CA LYS A 329 -18.33 -6.25 16.15
C LYS A 329 -18.51 -4.84 16.73
N HIS A 330 -18.65 -4.78 18.05
CA HIS A 330 -18.67 -3.53 18.82
C HIS A 330 -17.31 -3.32 19.48
N TYR A 331 -16.73 -2.17 19.23
CA TYR A 331 -15.45 -1.80 19.84
C TYR A 331 -15.60 -1.05 21.15
N THR A 332 -16.79 -0.48 21.40
CA THR A 332 -17.16 0.20 22.64
C THR A 332 -18.67 0.16 22.82
N GLU A 333 -19.12 0.06 24.06
CA GLU A 333 -20.52 0.25 24.48
C GLU A 333 -20.79 1.70 24.95
N ASN A 334 -19.73 2.52 25.03
CA ASN A 334 -19.83 3.90 25.46
C ASN A 334 -20.09 4.82 24.26
N GLN A 335 -21.31 5.34 24.20
CA GLN A 335 -21.76 6.20 23.11
C GLN A 335 -20.96 7.51 23.00
N ASP A 336 -20.56 8.11 24.13
CA ASP A 336 -19.77 9.35 24.13
C ASP A 336 -18.34 9.08 23.64
N ALA A 337 -17.75 7.93 24.01
CA ALA A 337 -16.44 7.51 23.51
C ALA A 337 -16.49 7.29 22.00
N TRP A 338 -17.54 6.65 21.49
CA TRP A 338 -17.74 6.46 20.05
C TRP A 338 -17.89 7.79 19.31
N GLN A 339 -18.72 8.72 19.80
CA GLN A 339 -18.88 10.04 19.17
C GLN A 339 -17.55 10.82 19.11
N LEU A 340 -16.78 10.79 20.18
CA LEU A 340 -15.45 11.42 20.22
C LEU A 340 -14.48 10.78 19.23
N TYR A 341 -14.51 9.46 19.07
CA TYR A 341 -13.70 8.78 18.06
C TYR A 341 -14.06 9.25 16.64
N VAL A 342 -15.35 9.26 16.29
CA VAL A 342 -15.83 9.73 14.98
C VAL A 342 -15.39 11.18 14.72
N GLN A 343 -15.52 12.04 15.72
CA GLN A 343 -15.06 13.42 15.66
C GLN A 343 -13.53 13.51 15.46
N GLY A 344 -12.79 12.65 16.14
CA GLY A 344 -11.34 12.53 15.96
C GLY A 344 -10.96 12.14 14.53
N ARG A 345 -11.64 11.16 13.95
CA ARG A 345 -11.46 10.74 12.55
C ARG A 345 -11.77 11.86 11.56
N TYR A 346 -12.86 12.58 11.79
CA TYR A 346 -13.22 13.74 10.97
C TYR A 346 -12.12 14.80 10.94
N PHE A 347 -11.59 15.20 12.11
CA PHE A 347 -10.49 16.15 12.18
C PHE A 347 -9.20 15.62 11.57
N TRP A 348 -8.88 14.35 11.79
CA TRP A 348 -7.69 13.72 11.23
C TRP A 348 -7.69 13.72 9.70
N ASN A 349 -8.83 13.52 9.06
CA ASN A 349 -8.96 13.54 7.60
C ASN A 349 -8.70 14.91 6.97
N LYS A 350 -8.84 16.00 7.71
CA LYS A 350 -8.54 17.35 7.21
C LYS A 350 -7.06 17.66 7.01
N ARG A 351 -6.17 16.86 7.58
CA ARG A 351 -4.71 16.89 7.37
C ARG A 351 -4.05 18.26 7.60
N ASN A 352 -4.56 19.12 8.48
CA ASN A 352 -3.93 20.38 8.86
C ASN A 352 -3.62 20.42 10.37
N GLY A 353 -2.68 21.30 10.78
CA GLY A 353 -2.13 21.32 12.12
C GLY A 353 -3.13 21.54 13.24
N GLU A 354 -4.08 22.44 13.04
CA GLU A 354 -5.08 22.77 14.07
C GLU A 354 -6.10 21.64 14.25
N ASP A 355 -6.55 21.04 13.15
CA ASP A 355 -7.50 19.94 13.23
C ASP A 355 -6.85 18.66 13.76
N MET A 356 -5.55 18.43 13.48
CA MET A 356 -4.81 17.33 14.12
C MET A 356 -4.73 17.47 15.65
N LYS A 357 -4.55 18.69 16.18
CA LYS A 357 -4.61 18.94 17.63
C LYS A 357 -6.00 18.63 18.21
N LYS A 358 -7.06 18.90 17.46
CA LYS A 358 -8.43 18.53 17.85
C LYS A 358 -8.62 17.01 17.80
N ALA A 359 -8.14 16.33 16.74
CA ALA A 359 -8.19 14.88 16.62
C ALA A 359 -7.52 14.20 17.82
N LEU A 360 -6.30 14.63 18.18
CA LEU A 360 -5.57 14.12 19.34
C LEU A 360 -6.40 14.23 20.63
N LYS A 361 -7.01 15.38 20.88
CA LYS A 361 -7.87 15.58 22.06
C LYS A 361 -9.10 14.68 22.04
N CYS A 362 -9.72 14.50 20.88
CA CYS A 362 -10.89 13.65 20.74
C CYS A 362 -10.56 12.19 21.00
N PHE A 363 -9.49 11.65 20.41
CA PHE A 363 -9.07 10.27 20.65
C PHE A 363 -8.66 10.05 22.11
N GLN A 364 -7.91 10.97 22.70
CA GLN A 364 -7.53 10.86 24.13
C GLN A 364 -8.76 10.81 25.03
N ARG A 365 -9.74 11.69 24.83
CA ARG A 365 -10.98 11.69 25.61
C ARG A 365 -11.83 10.44 25.37
N ALA A 366 -11.84 9.90 24.14
CA ALA A 366 -12.51 8.64 23.85
C ALA A 366 -11.89 7.49 24.68
N ILE A 367 -10.56 7.44 24.78
CA ILE A 367 -9.80 6.48 25.60
C ILE A 367 -10.06 6.70 27.09
N ASP A 368 -10.15 7.94 27.55
CA ASP A 368 -10.47 8.25 28.95
C ASP A 368 -11.86 7.74 29.35
N LEU A 369 -12.82 7.74 28.43
CA LEU A 369 -14.18 7.23 28.62
C LEU A 369 -14.28 5.70 28.48
N ASP A 370 -13.49 5.12 27.60
CA ASP A 370 -13.37 3.68 27.40
C ASP A 370 -11.90 3.28 27.13
N PRO A 371 -11.16 2.86 28.18
CA PRO A 371 -9.76 2.44 28.07
C PRO A 371 -9.54 1.15 27.24
N ASN A 372 -10.60 0.48 26.76
CA ASN A 372 -10.52 -0.69 25.92
C ASN A 372 -10.92 -0.41 24.46
N TYR A 373 -11.11 0.84 24.10
CA TYR A 373 -11.53 1.23 22.77
C TYR A 373 -10.35 1.20 21.77
N ALA A 374 -10.06 0.03 21.19
CA ALA A 374 -8.91 -0.20 20.29
C ALA A 374 -8.81 0.79 19.11
N PRO A 375 -9.90 1.11 18.35
CA PRO A 375 -9.83 2.09 17.26
C PRO A 375 -9.36 3.48 17.69
N ALA A 376 -9.69 3.91 18.92
CA ALA A 376 -9.26 5.20 19.42
C ALA A 376 -7.74 5.26 19.65
N TYR A 377 -7.13 4.15 20.09
CA TYR A 377 -5.67 4.04 20.19
C TYR A 377 -4.99 4.03 18.83
N ALA A 378 -5.55 3.36 17.82
CA ALA A 378 -5.03 3.40 16.45
C ALA A 378 -5.07 4.84 15.90
N GLY A 379 -6.21 5.54 16.03
CA GLY A 379 -6.34 6.95 15.64
C GLY A 379 -5.41 7.89 16.40
N LEU A 380 -5.16 7.62 17.68
CA LEU A 380 -4.20 8.39 18.49
C LEU A 380 -2.76 8.20 17.97
N SER A 381 -2.37 6.97 17.66
CA SER A 381 -1.06 6.65 17.08
C SER A 381 -0.88 7.29 15.71
N ASP A 382 -1.86 7.19 14.82
CA ASP A 382 -1.87 7.85 13.51
C ASP A 382 -1.67 9.36 13.65
N THR A 383 -2.28 9.97 14.65
CA THR A 383 -2.17 11.40 14.91
C THR A 383 -0.76 11.78 15.38
N TYR A 384 -0.14 10.99 16.26
CA TYR A 384 1.25 11.19 16.69
C TYR A 384 2.25 10.98 15.53
N GLY A 385 1.97 10.08 14.60
CA GLY A 385 2.80 9.85 13.41
C GLY A 385 2.87 11.04 12.46
N PHE A 386 1.93 11.98 12.55
CA PHE A 386 1.92 13.15 11.69
C PHE A 386 2.97 14.16 12.15
N SER A 387 4.14 14.18 11.49
CA SER A 387 5.28 15.01 11.87
C SER A 387 5.02 16.51 11.71
N GLY A 388 5.61 17.31 12.61
CA GLY A 388 5.65 18.77 12.49
C GLY A 388 4.49 19.55 13.11
N LEU A 389 3.53 18.88 13.76
CA LEU A 389 2.32 19.53 14.27
C LEU A 389 2.35 19.84 15.77
N PHE A 390 3.28 19.29 16.50
CA PHE A 390 3.30 19.39 17.96
C PHE A 390 4.56 20.09 18.44
N GLU A 391 4.40 21.02 19.38
CA GLU A 391 5.47 21.58 20.20
C GLU A 391 5.96 20.53 21.24
N MET A 392 6.08 19.27 20.79
CA MET A 392 6.46 18.12 21.61
C MET A 392 7.80 17.60 21.11
N PRO A 393 8.75 17.29 22.01
CA PRO A 393 10.02 16.65 21.62
C PRO A 393 9.77 15.37 20.82
N PHE A 394 10.60 15.15 19.81
CA PHE A 394 10.47 14.02 18.88
C PHE A 394 10.41 12.68 19.62
N GLU A 395 11.31 12.47 20.61
CA GLU A 395 11.43 11.24 21.39
C GLU A 395 10.14 10.93 22.15
N VAL A 396 9.55 11.95 22.79
CA VAL A 396 8.28 11.81 23.54
C VAL A 396 7.12 11.48 22.61
N ARG A 397 7.12 12.07 21.42
CA ARG A 397 6.09 11.81 20.40
C ARG A 397 6.15 10.37 19.91
N ILE A 398 7.36 9.88 19.62
CA ILE A 398 7.61 8.50 19.17
C ILE A 398 7.20 7.48 20.23
N GLU A 399 7.59 7.69 21.49
CA GLU A 399 7.19 6.82 22.60
C GLU A 399 5.65 6.71 22.72
N LYS A 400 4.95 7.84 22.60
CA LYS A 400 3.48 7.86 22.64
C LYS A 400 2.85 7.18 21.42
N GLN A 401 3.41 7.35 20.24
CA GLN A 401 2.97 6.68 19.02
C GLN A 401 3.07 5.17 19.16
N GLU A 402 4.23 4.66 19.59
CA GLU A 402 4.48 3.24 19.82
C GLU A 402 3.54 2.65 20.87
N ALA A 403 3.44 3.32 22.01
CA ALA A 403 2.56 2.87 23.09
C ALA A 403 1.10 2.75 22.64
N ALA A 404 0.62 3.71 21.86
CA ALA A 404 -0.75 3.70 21.34
C ALA A 404 -0.94 2.58 20.30
N ALA A 405 -0.04 2.42 19.31
CA ALA A 405 -0.12 1.34 18.32
C ALA A 405 -0.08 -0.05 18.99
N THR A 406 0.86 -0.25 19.92
CA THR A 406 0.98 -1.50 20.69
C THR A 406 -0.27 -1.78 21.51
N ARG A 407 -0.87 -0.76 22.12
CA ARG A 407 -2.09 -0.92 22.91
C ARG A 407 -3.28 -1.28 22.02
N ALA A 408 -3.42 -0.67 20.85
CA ALA A 408 -4.47 -1.00 19.88
C ALA A 408 -4.41 -2.49 19.49
N LEU A 409 -3.23 -3.00 19.11
CA LEU A 409 -3.03 -4.41 18.75
C LEU A 409 -3.24 -5.38 19.93
N LYS A 410 -2.88 -4.99 21.16
CA LYS A 410 -3.14 -5.81 22.36
C LYS A 410 -4.63 -5.91 22.68
N LEU A 411 -5.41 -4.90 22.35
CA LEU A 411 -6.85 -4.90 22.56
C LEU A 411 -7.58 -5.67 21.47
N ASP A 412 -7.09 -5.54 20.21
CA ASP A 412 -7.67 -6.20 19.05
C ASP A 412 -6.63 -6.41 17.93
N ASP A 413 -6.16 -7.64 17.78
CA ASP A 413 -5.22 -8.08 16.74
C ASP A 413 -5.90 -8.34 15.39
N THR A 414 -7.22 -8.13 15.29
CA THR A 414 -7.97 -8.20 14.04
C THR A 414 -8.39 -6.83 13.51
N LEU A 415 -7.90 -5.75 14.14
CA LEU A 415 -8.15 -4.37 13.71
C LEU A 415 -7.16 -3.95 12.62
N ALA A 416 -7.63 -3.82 11.38
CA ALA A 416 -6.80 -3.47 10.22
C ALA A 416 -6.05 -2.14 10.39
N GLU A 417 -6.69 -1.15 11.02
CA GLU A 417 -6.13 0.17 11.31
C GLU A 417 -4.93 0.06 12.26
N ALA A 418 -5.01 -0.82 13.27
CA ALA A 418 -3.93 -1.02 14.22
C ALA A 418 -2.68 -1.64 13.57
N HIS A 419 -2.88 -2.56 12.62
CA HIS A 419 -1.79 -3.10 11.81
C HIS A 419 -1.19 -2.05 10.88
N ALA A 420 -2.00 -1.22 10.22
CA ALA A 420 -1.50 -0.17 9.34
C ALA A 420 -0.66 0.88 10.10
N THR A 421 -1.11 1.31 11.28
CA THR A 421 -0.35 2.27 12.10
C THR A 421 0.94 1.67 12.68
N MET A 422 0.91 0.38 13.06
CA MET A 422 2.13 -0.35 13.47
C MET A 422 3.10 -0.50 12.30
N ALA A 423 2.61 -0.79 11.09
CA ALA A 423 3.44 -0.88 9.89
C ALA A 423 4.18 0.43 9.61
N MET A 424 3.48 1.57 9.72
CA MET A 424 4.10 2.89 9.60
C MET A 424 5.17 3.13 10.66
N PHE A 425 4.89 2.77 11.91
CA PHE A 425 5.84 2.92 13.00
C PHE A 425 7.09 2.06 12.77
N LYS A 426 6.92 0.79 12.41
CA LYS A 426 8.03 -0.14 12.11
C LYS A 426 8.88 0.35 10.95
N TRP A 427 8.25 0.85 9.89
CA TRP A 427 8.95 1.37 8.72
C TRP A 427 9.67 2.68 8.98
N ASP A 428 8.93 3.71 9.45
CA ASP A 428 9.40 5.11 9.46
C ASP A 428 10.31 5.41 10.66
N ILE A 429 10.07 4.74 11.78
CA ILE A 429 10.75 5.02 13.04
C ILE A 429 11.80 3.97 13.37
N GLU A 430 11.41 2.69 13.41
CA GLU A 430 12.34 1.63 13.78
C GLU A 430 13.23 1.18 12.61
N ASN A 431 12.87 1.56 11.37
CA ASN A 431 13.48 1.04 10.14
C ASN A 431 13.45 -0.49 10.06
N ASP A 432 12.46 -1.13 10.69
CA ASP A 432 12.19 -2.55 10.56
C ASP A 432 11.29 -2.80 9.36
N PHE A 433 11.94 -2.88 8.19
CA PHE A 433 11.24 -2.98 6.90
C PHE A 433 10.52 -4.32 6.74
N CYS A 434 11.04 -5.39 7.30
CA CYS A 434 10.43 -6.71 7.20
C CYS A 434 9.13 -6.79 8.00
N GLU A 435 9.16 -6.35 9.25
CA GLU A 435 7.96 -6.33 10.07
C GLU A 435 6.96 -5.27 9.59
N GLY A 436 7.44 -4.12 9.12
CA GLY A 436 6.59 -3.09 8.51
C GLY A 436 5.82 -3.62 7.30
N GLU A 437 6.47 -4.33 6.38
CA GLU A 437 5.78 -4.94 5.22
C GLU A 437 4.77 -6.02 5.64
N LYS A 438 5.12 -6.84 6.62
CA LYS A 438 4.24 -7.88 7.15
C LYS A 438 2.97 -7.27 7.77
N GLU A 439 3.13 -6.21 8.55
CA GLU A 439 2.02 -5.50 9.18
C GLU A 439 1.12 -4.80 8.13
N PHE A 440 1.68 -4.19 7.05
CA PHE A 440 0.88 -3.68 5.94
C PHE A 440 0.06 -4.78 5.25
N LYS A 441 0.68 -5.91 4.94
CA LYS A 441 -0.03 -7.06 4.33
C LYS A 441 -1.12 -7.57 5.24
N ARG A 442 -0.85 -7.67 6.56
CA ARG A 442 -1.86 -8.09 7.53
C ARG A 442 -3.05 -7.14 7.61
N SER A 443 -2.80 -5.84 7.58
CA SER A 443 -3.86 -4.83 7.50
C SER A 443 -4.76 -5.04 6.28
N LEU A 444 -4.15 -5.25 5.10
CA LEU A 444 -4.88 -5.45 3.84
C LEU A 444 -5.56 -6.82 3.73
N GLU A 445 -5.06 -7.86 4.43
CA GLU A 445 -5.76 -9.14 4.58
C GLU A 445 -7.04 -8.99 5.42
N LEU A 446 -6.97 -8.19 6.49
CA LEU A 446 -8.09 -7.95 7.40
C LEU A 446 -9.14 -7.02 6.76
N ASN A 447 -8.70 -5.95 6.10
CA ASN A 447 -9.57 -5.03 5.38
C ASN A 447 -8.99 -4.67 4.00
N PRO A 448 -9.33 -5.42 2.92
CA PRO A 448 -8.88 -5.13 1.55
C PRO A 448 -9.42 -3.82 0.96
N ASN A 449 -10.32 -3.16 1.65
CA ASN A 449 -10.93 -1.90 1.23
C ASN A 449 -10.48 -0.70 2.09
N TYR A 450 -9.37 -0.83 2.82
CA TYR A 450 -8.84 0.26 3.64
C TYR A 450 -7.90 1.17 2.82
N PRO A 451 -8.38 2.35 2.35
CA PRO A 451 -7.60 3.19 1.44
C PRO A 451 -6.28 3.68 2.03
N THR A 452 -6.28 3.95 3.35
CA THR A 452 -5.10 4.43 4.06
C THR A 452 -3.97 3.39 4.07
N ALA A 453 -4.30 2.11 4.29
CA ALA A 453 -3.31 1.04 4.26
C ALA A 453 -2.69 0.88 2.86
N HIS A 454 -3.51 0.87 1.80
CA HIS A 454 -3.04 0.86 0.41
C HIS A 454 -2.14 2.08 0.10
N HIS A 455 -2.54 3.28 0.54
CA HIS A 455 -1.77 4.50 0.36
C HIS A 455 -0.39 4.43 1.06
N TRP A 456 -0.35 4.01 2.31
CA TRP A 456 0.90 3.93 3.06
C TRP A 456 1.80 2.80 2.56
N TYR A 457 1.21 1.64 2.21
CA TYR A 457 1.96 0.53 1.63
C TYR A 457 2.54 0.89 0.26
N ALA A 458 1.84 1.70 -0.55
CA ALA A 458 2.39 2.23 -1.79
C ALA A 458 3.64 3.09 -1.55
N ASN A 459 3.62 3.96 -0.53
CA ASN A 459 4.78 4.76 -0.17
C ASN A 459 5.96 3.89 0.28
N PHE A 460 5.68 2.87 1.11
CA PHE A 460 6.66 1.88 1.51
C PHE A 460 7.30 1.19 0.29
N LEU A 461 6.51 0.62 -0.60
CA LEU A 461 6.98 -0.11 -1.78
C LEU A 461 7.88 0.74 -2.69
N SER A 462 7.48 1.98 -2.94
CA SER A 462 8.25 2.88 -3.80
C SER A 462 9.58 3.33 -3.19
N THR A 463 9.67 3.39 -1.86
CA THR A 463 10.94 3.68 -1.17
C THR A 463 11.99 2.60 -1.45
N PHE A 464 11.55 1.38 -1.72
CA PHE A 464 12.42 0.25 -2.10
C PHE A 464 12.50 0.01 -3.60
N GLY A 465 12.07 0.98 -4.43
CA GLY A 465 12.12 0.88 -5.90
C GLY A 465 11.13 -0.11 -6.50
N ARG A 466 10.17 -0.63 -5.72
CA ARG A 466 9.09 -1.52 -6.18
C ARG A 466 7.97 -0.70 -6.83
N CYS A 467 8.32 -0.03 -7.91
CA CYS A 467 7.48 0.99 -8.55
C CYS A 467 6.12 0.46 -9.03
N ASP A 468 6.10 -0.68 -9.73
CA ASP A 468 4.86 -1.22 -10.29
C ASP A 468 3.89 -1.65 -9.19
N GLU A 469 4.40 -2.27 -8.13
CA GLU A 469 3.61 -2.65 -6.97
C GLU A 469 3.09 -1.40 -6.23
N GLY A 470 3.94 -0.41 -5.99
CA GLY A 470 3.54 0.85 -5.36
C GLY A 470 2.47 1.59 -6.17
N LEU A 471 2.60 1.62 -7.51
CA LEU A 471 1.59 2.20 -8.40
C LEU A 471 0.27 1.41 -8.38
N ALA A 472 0.31 0.09 -8.26
CA ALA A 472 -0.90 -0.73 -8.14
C ALA A 472 -1.64 -0.43 -6.83
N GLU A 473 -0.91 -0.38 -5.71
CA GLU A 473 -1.48 -0.09 -4.40
C GLU A 473 -2.07 1.33 -4.31
N ILE A 474 -1.36 2.35 -4.80
CA ILE A 474 -1.90 3.72 -4.75
C ILE A 474 -3.11 3.92 -5.68
N LYS A 475 -3.14 3.25 -6.83
CA LYS A 475 -4.31 3.24 -7.70
C LYS A 475 -5.49 2.55 -7.02
N ARG A 476 -5.24 1.45 -6.29
CA ARG A 476 -6.29 0.81 -5.49
C ARG A 476 -6.82 1.75 -4.41
N ALA A 477 -5.96 2.48 -3.71
CA ALA A 477 -6.38 3.53 -2.77
C ALA A 477 -7.24 4.59 -3.46
N GLN A 478 -6.86 5.05 -4.66
CA GLN A 478 -7.60 6.04 -5.44
C GLN A 478 -8.97 5.53 -5.93
N GLU A 479 -9.07 4.24 -6.28
CA GLU A 479 -10.36 3.62 -6.61
C GLU A 479 -11.30 3.58 -5.41
N LEU A 480 -10.75 3.32 -4.21
CA LEU A 480 -11.51 3.27 -2.97
C LEU A 480 -11.93 4.66 -2.50
N ASP A 481 -11.03 5.65 -2.57
CA ASP A 481 -11.28 7.04 -2.18
C ASP A 481 -10.84 8.03 -3.29
N PRO A 482 -11.65 8.19 -4.35
CA PRO A 482 -11.30 9.05 -5.49
C PRO A 482 -11.28 10.54 -5.17
N GLU A 483 -11.96 10.97 -4.10
CA GLU A 483 -12.04 12.37 -3.68
C GLU A 483 -10.91 12.76 -2.70
N SER A 484 -10.12 11.81 -2.23
CA SER A 484 -9.03 12.09 -1.30
C SER A 484 -7.89 12.86 -1.97
N LEU A 485 -7.72 14.11 -1.58
CA LEU A 485 -6.66 14.98 -2.10
C LEU A 485 -5.26 14.39 -1.87
N ILE A 486 -5.03 13.81 -0.68
CA ILE A 486 -3.71 13.23 -0.34
C ILE A 486 -3.42 11.97 -1.17
N ILE A 487 -4.41 11.11 -1.41
CA ILE A 487 -4.24 9.92 -2.25
C ILE A 487 -3.96 10.35 -3.69
N ASN A 488 -4.76 11.28 -4.23
CA ASN A 488 -4.56 11.82 -5.58
C ASN A 488 -3.19 12.48 -5.76
N ALA A 489 -2.73 13.26 -4.78
CA ALA A 489 -1.38 13.84 -4.81
C ALA A 489 -0.31 12.75 -4.73
N THR A 490 -0.52 11.70 -3.92
CA THR A 490 0.43 10.59 -3.79
C THR A 490 0.52 9.76 -5.07
N VAL A 491 -0.57 9.61 -5.85
CA VAL A 491 -0.47 9.03 -7.20
C VAL A 491 0.55 9.79 -8.04
N GLY A 492 0.49 11.13 -8.03
CA GLY A 492 1.48 11.98 -8.70
C GLY A 492 2.91 11.78 -8.18
N LEU A 493 3.07 11.70 -6.85
CA LEU A 493 4.36 11.43 -6.23
C LEU A 493 4.92 10.06 -6.66
N GLN A 494 4.11 9.01 -6.67
CA GLN A 494 4.51 7.67 -7.11
C GLN A 494 4.93 7.65 -8.58
N LEU A 495 4.15 8.29 -9.46
CA LEU A 495 4.51 8.46 -10.86
C LEU A 495 5.86 9.18 -11.03
N CYS A 496 6.09 10.23 -10.23
CA CYS A 496 7.35 10.97 -10.22
C CYS A 496 8.53 10.10 -9.77
N ARG A 497 8.36 9.31 -8.69
CA ARG A 497 9.39 8.37 -8.20
C ARG A 497 9.72 7.28 -9.21
N CYS A 498 8.73 6.84 -9.98
CA CYS A 498 8.88 5.84 -11.05
C CYS A 498 9.37 6.43 -12.39
N GLY A 499 9.79 7.69 -12.43
CA GLY A 499 10.31 8.35 -13.63
C GLY A 499 9.26 8.79 -14.66
N ARG A 500 7.95 8.62 -14.36
CA ARG A 500 6.83 9.01 -15.23
C ARG A 500 6.45 10.47 -14.98
N ILE A 501 7.40 11.40 -15.22
CA ILE A 501 7.31 12.79 -14.74
C ILE A 501 6.14 13.56 -15.37
N ASP A 502 5.89 13.37 -16.68
CA ASP A 502 4.80 14.09 -17.37
C ASP A 502 3.43 13.67 -16.84
N GLU A 503 3.24 12.38 -16.59
CA GLU A 503 2.00 11.87 -15.99
C GLU A 503 1.85 12.32 -14.53
N ALA A 504 2.96 12.47 -13.81
CA ALA A 504 2.95 13.02 -12.45
C ALA A 504 2.45 14.47 -12.45
N ILE A 505 2.97 15.31 -13.36
CA ILE A 505 2.55 16.71 -13.49
C ILE A 505 1.06 16.80 -13.84
N GLU A 506 0.58 15.97 -14.78
CA GLU A 506 -0.83 15.94 -15.15
C GLU A 506 -1.73 15.51 -13.96
N GLN A 507 -1.33 14.47 -13.24
CA GLN A 507 -2.09 13.99 -12.08
C GLN A 507 -2.13 15.02 -10.94
N LEU A 508 -1.00 15.69 -10.67
CA LEU A 508 -0.94 16.74 -9.64
C LEU A 508 -1.74 17.97 -10.05
N GLY A 509 -1.73 18.31 -11.35
CA GLY A 509 -2.61 19.35 -11.91
C GLY A 509 -4.08 19.03 -11.65
N ARG A 510 -4.54 17.81 -11.95
CA ARG A 510 -5.90 17.36 -11.65
C ARG A 510 -6.23 17.43 -10.14
N THR A 511 -5.27 17.13 -9.29
CA THR A 511 -5.47 17.26 -7.82
C THR A 511 -5.68 18.72 -7.42
N LEU A 512 -4.96 19.67 -8.05
CA LEU A 512 -5.12 21.11 -7.82
C LEU A 512 -6.40 21.69 -8.46
N GLU A 513 -6.97 21.02 -9.47
CA GLU A 513 -8.33 21.34 -9.96
C GLU A 513 -9.41 20.98 -8.92
N MET A 514 -9.19 19.92 -8.10
CA MET A 514 -10.09 19.56 -7.00
C MET A 514 -9.99 20.55 -5.84
N ASP A 515 -8.79 20.96 -5.46
CA ASP A 515 -8.52 22.01 -4.47
C ASP A 515 -7.21 22.75 -4.82
N SER A 516 -7.37 23.96 -5.30
CA SER A 516 -6.27 24.84 -5.72
C SER A 516 -5.36 25.31 -4.57
N ASN A 517 -5.73 25.05 -3.31
CA ASN A 517 -4.96 25.43 -2.13
C ASN A 517 -4.31 24.23 -1.44
N PHE A 518 -4.39 23.03 -2.02
CA PHE A 518 -3.83 21.84 -1.39
C PHE A 518 -2.30 21.84 -1.44
N MET A 519 -1.69 22.24 -0.32
CA MET A 519 -0.25 22.48 -0.18
C MET A 519 0.62 21.29 -0.57
N THR A 520 0.19 20.07 -0.25
CA THR A 520 0.94 18.84 -0.57
C THR A 520 1.05 18.63 -2.09
N ALA A 521 -0.02 18.93 -2.85
CA ALA A 521 0.04 18.82 -4.31
C ALA A 521 0.99 19.86 -4.92
N HIS A 522 1.00 21.09 -4.42
CA HIS A 522 1.97 22.12 -4.82
C HIS A 522 3.41 21.67 -4.54
N TRP A 523 3.66 21.11 -3.37
CA TRP A 523 4.99 20.60 -3.00
C TRP A 523 5.45 19.49 -3.96
N PHE A 524 4.63 18.47 -4.17
CA PHE A 524 4.96 17.36 -5.07
C PHE A 524 5.10 17.83 -6.53
N LEU A 525 4.29 18.79 -6.97
CA LEU A 525 4.38 19.38 -8.31
C LEU A 525 5.68 20.18 -8.47
N GLY A 526 6.08 20.93 -7.45
CA GLY A 526 7.40 21.58 -7.41
C GLY A 526 8.52 20.57 -7.58
N GLY A 527 8.48 19.45 -6.84
CA GLY A 527 9.44 18.35 -6.98
C GLY A 527 9.45 17.70 -8.37
N ALA A 528 8.27 17.53 -8.99
CA ALA A 528 8.18 17.02 -10.36
C ALA A 528 8.79 17.97 -11.39
N TYR A 529 8.55 19.29 -11.24
CA TYR A 529 9.18 20.30 -12.09
C TYR A 529 10.70 20.38 -11.91
N LEU A 530 11.23 20.20 -10.68
CA LEU A 530 12.69 20.11 -10.45
C LEU A 530 13.30 18.96 -11.26
N ARG A 531 12.68 17.78 -11.23
CA ARG A 531 13.14 16.60 -11.99
C ARG A 531 13.07 16.82 -13.51
N LYS A 532 12.06 17.58 -13.96
CA LYS A 532 11.92 17.98 -15.37
C LYS A 532 12.84 19.15 -15.76
N ARG A 533 13.60 19.72 -14.83
CA ARG A 533 14.47 20.90 -14.98
C ARG A 533 13.70 22.19 -15.34
N MET A 534 12.44 22.27 -14.97
CA MET A 534 11.58 23.44 -15.08
C MET A 534 11.66 24.23 -13.77
N TYR A 535 12.80 24.88 -13.55
CA TYR A 535 13.18 25.42 -12.23
C TYR A 535 12.34 26.63 -11.81
N GLU A 536 11.94 27.51 -12.74
CA GLU A 536 11.10 28.67 -12.40
C GLU A 536 9.68 28.23 -12.02
N GLU A 537 9.11 27.27 -12.75
CA GLU A 537 7.82 26.67 -12.43
C GLU A 537 7.89 25.96 -11.07
N ALA A 538 8.96 25.22 -10.80
CA ALA A 538 9.20 24.58 -9.51
C ALA A 538 9.20 25.60 -8.37
N LEU A 539 9.97 26.70 -8.52
CA LEU A 539 10.00 27.77 -7.52
C LEU A 539 8.65 28.45 -7.35
N GLY A 540 7.86 28.56 -8.43
CA GLY A 540 6.49 29.07 -8.38
C GLY A 540 5.59 28.25 -7.45
N GLU A 541 5.62 26.92 -7.61
CA GLU A 541 4.82 26.01 -6.80
C GLU A 541 5.34 25.93 -5.35
N LEU A 542 6.64 25.83 -5.15
CA LEU A 542 7.25 25.77 -3.83
C LEU A 542 6.99 27.05 -2.99
N ARG A 543 6.93 28.23 -3.61
CA ARG A 543 6.58 29.47 -2.91
C ARG A 543 5.14 29.52 -2.39
N ARG A 544 4.24 28.71 -2.95
CA ARG A 544 2.88 28.56 -2.43
C ARG A 544 2.86 27.78 -1.11
N VAL A 545 3.80 26.86 -0.96
CA VAL A 545 3.94 25.97 0.22
C VAL A 545 4.74 26.66 1.33
N PHE A 546 5.85 27.27 0.96
CA PHE A 546 6.82 27.82 1.92
C PHE A 546 6.83 29.35 1.85
N PRO A 547 6.41 30.05 2.92
CA PRO A 547 6.43 31.48 2.97
C PRO A 547 7.86 32.04 2.89
N PRO A 548 8.05 33.31 2.48
CA PRO A 548 9.35 33.94 2.42
C PRO A 548 10.10 33.82 3.75
N GLY A 549 11.37 33.39 3.68
CA GLY A 549 12.22 33.18 4.83
C GLY A 549 12.20 31.76 5.42
N LYS A 550 11.31 30.87 4.91
CA LYS A 550 11.23 29.46 5.26
C LYS A 550 11.56 28.53 4.07
N GLU A 551 12.35 29.02 3.12
CA GLU A 551 12.78 28.23 1.97
C GLU A 551 13.61 27.03 2.42
N GLY A 552 13.29 25.85 1.88
CA GLY A 552 13.96 24.58 2.16
C GLY A 552 15.04 24.21 1.14
N PRO A 553 15.58 22.98 1.22
CA PRO A 553 16.63 22.46 0.33
C PRO A 553 16.28 22.52 -1.16
N ASP A 554 15.03 22.26 -1.52
CA ASP A 554 14.52 22.31 -2.90
C ASP A 554 14.79 23.66 -3.58
N PHE A 555 14.65 24.77 -2.84
CA PHE A 555 14.98 26.12 -3.35
C PHE A 555 16.47 26.29 -3.60
N ALA A 556 17.31 25.81 -2.66
CA ALA A 556 18.75 25.91 -2.82
C ALA A 556 19.24 25.09 -4.01
N TYR A 557 18.66 23.89 -4.21
CA TYR A 557 18.91 23.05 -5.38
C TYR A 557 18.49 23.76 -6.67
N ALA A 558 17.27 24.31 -6.73
CA ALA A 558 16.79 25.03 -7.90
C ALA A 558 17.70 26.22 -8.26
N TYR A 559 18.06 27.05 -7.27
CA TYR A 559 18.99 28.18 -7.49
C TYR A 559 20.35 27.72 -8.00
N ALA A 560 20.89 26.63 -7.42
CA ALA A 560 22.16 26.05 -7.86
C ALA A 560 22.10 25.58 -9.32
N ALA A 561 21.06 24.85 -9.68
CA ALA A 561 20.85 24.30 -11.02
C ALA A 561 20.60 25.39 -12.09
N MET A 562 20.03 26.54 -11.70
CA MET A 562 19.87 27.73 -12.54
C MET A 562 21.15 28.58 -12.66
N GLY A 563 22.22 28.21 -11.99
CA GLY A 563 23.48 29.01 -11.95
C GLY A 563 23.40 30.21 -11.00
N ARG A 564 22.34 30.37 -10.20
CA ARG A 564 22.18 31.43 -9.19
C ARG A 564 22.99 31.10 -7.92
N ARG A 565 24.31 30.93 -8.12
CA ARG A 565 25.27 30.40 -7.14
C ARG A 565 25.26 31.15 -5.80
N ALA A 566 25.18 32.49 -5.83
CA ALA A 566 25.18 33.30 -4.60
C ALA A 566 23.96 33.05 -3.72
N GLU A 567 22.78 32.91 -4.31
CA GLU A 567 21.53 32.65 -3.60
C GLU A 567 21.51 31.23 -3.06
N ALA A 568 21.94 30.25 -3.86
CA ALA A 568 22.06 28.86 -3.43
C ALA A 568 22.98 28.72 -2.20
N LEU A 569 24.19 29.31 -2.24
CA LEU A 569 25.14 29.25 -1.12
C LEU A 569 24.65 30.01 0.13
N LYS A 570 23.99 31.16 -0.05
CA LYS A 570 23.38 31.89 1.05
C LYS A 570 22.31 31.06 1.76
N LEU A 571 21.43 30.41 1.02
CA LEU A 571 20.38 29.57 1.56
C LEU A 571 20.94 28.31 2.21
N LEU A 572 21.90 27.64 1.55
CA LEU A 572 22.60 26.47 2.09
C LEU A 572 23.25 26.80 3.44
N GLY A 573 23.92 27.95 3.55
CA GLY A 573 24.52 28.41 4.82
C GLY A 573 23.51 28.68 5.93
N LYS A 574 22.28 29.10 5.57
CA LYS A 574 21.18 29.28 6.53
C LYS A 574 20.62 27.93 6.98
N LEU A 575 20.40 26.99 6.05
CA LEU A 575 19.88 25.65 6.33
C LEU A 575 20.82 24.87 7.25
N LYS A 576 22.12 24.91 7.00
CA LYS A 576 23.14 24.27 7.87
C LYS A 576 23.15 24.78 9.30
N LYS A 577 22.88 26.06 9.52
CA LYS A 577 22.85 26.66 10.88
C LYS A 577 21.63 26.24 11.69
N ASN A 578 20.57 25.82 11.02
CA ASN A 578 19.29 25.53 11.64
C ASN A 578 19.02 24.02 11.78
N ASP A 579 20.02 23.15 11.60
CA ASP A 579 19.91 21.68 11.57
C ASP A 579 18.77 21.16 10.66
N GLY A 580 18.40 21.95 9.63
CA GLY A 580 17.30 21.65 8.71
C GLY A 580 17.74 21.06 7.38
N LEU A 581 18.94 20.43 7.32
CA LEU A 581 19.51 19.90 6.09
C LEU A 581 20.05 18.50 6.34
N ASP A 582 19.52 17.52 5.62
CA ASP A 582 20.11 16.18 5.62
C ASP A 582 21.32 16.07 4.67
N SER A 583 22.08 15.00 4.82
CA SER A 583 23.29 14.76 4.02
C SER A 583 23.01 14.59 2.53
N PHE A 584 21.86 14.03 2.16
CA PHE A 584 21.47 13.82 0.77
C PHE A 584 21.12 15.15 0.09
N ASP A 585 20.33 16.00 0.74
CA ASP A 585 19.97 17.32 0.25
C ASP A 585 21.21 18.20 0.09
N GLU A 586 22.10 18.16 1.09
CA GLU A 586 23.36 18.90 1.04
C GLU A 586 24.23 18.47 -0.15
N ALA A 587 24.40 17.15 -0.33
CA ALA A 587 25.15 16.60 -1.46
C ALA A 587 24.53 16.99 -2.81
N SER A 588 23.21 16.91 -2.93
CA SER A 588 22.46 17.26 -4.13
C SER A 588 22.67 18.72 -4.54
N ILE A 589 22.67 19.65 -3.57
CA ILE A 589 22.92 21.07 -3.80
C ILE A 589 24.37 21.28 -4.28
N TYR A 590 25.37 20.62 -3.67
CA TYR A 590 26.76 20.73 -4.12
C TYR A 590 26.99 20.17 -5.52
N VAL A 591 26.33 19.06 -5.87
CA VAL A 591 26.34 18.51 -7.23
C VAL A 591 25.81 19.54 -8.22
N ALA A 592 24.67 20.17 -7.92
CA ALA A 592 24.07 21.21 -8.76
C ALA A 592 24.96 22.46 -8.89
N LEU A 593 25.71 22.81 -7.85
CA LEU A 593 26.71 23.88 -7.86
C LEU A 593 27.97 23.52 -8.65
N GLY A 594 28.13 22.27 -9.11
CA GLY A 594 29.36 21.78 -9.74
C GLY A 594 30.55 21.58 -8.80
N ASP A 595 30.31 21.63 -7.47
CA ASP A 595 31.33 21.49 -6.44
C ASP A 595 31.50 20.03 -5.98
N LYS A 596 32.16 19.22 -6.80
CA LYS A 596 32.39 17.79 -6.50
C LYS A 596 33.25 17.56 -5.25
N ARG A 597 34.05 18.54 -4.80
CA ARG A 597 34.92 18.37 -3.61
C ARG A 597 34.07 18.45 -2.33
N SER A 598 33.21 19.44 -2.24
CA SER A 598 32.31 19.61 -1.09
C SER A 598 31.28 18.49 -1.00
N CYS A 599 30.81 17.94 -2.14
CA CYS A 599 29.94 16.76 -2.16
C CYS A 599 30.57 15.52 -1.49
N HIS A 600 31.89 15.32 -1.59
CA HIS A 600 32.59 14.19 -0.98
C HIS A 600 32.87 14.38 0.54
N CYS A 601 32.65 15.56 1.07
CA CYS A 601 32.88 15.89 2.47
C CYS A 601 31.58 15.85 3.30
N VAL A 602 30.44 15.56 2.67
CA VAL A 602 29.15 15.37 3.37
C VAL A 602 29.17 13.97 3.97
N PRO A 603 28.99 13.81 5.30
CA PRO A 603 29.11 12.55 6.03
C PRO A 603 28.05 11.51 5.66
#